data_f6471e41403d4bf9012834ac5ef8711e
#
_entry.id   f6471e41403d4bf9012834ac5ef8711e
#
_cell.length_a   1.000
_cell.length_b   1.000
_cell.length_c   1.000
_cell.angle_alpha   90.00
_cell.angle_beta   90.00
_cell.angle_gamma   90.00
#
_symmetry.space_group_name_H-M   'P 1'
#
loop_
_entity.id
_entity.type
_entity.pdbx_description
1 polymer ?
#
loop_
_entity_poly.entity_id
_entity_poly.type
_entity_poly.pdbx_seq_one_letter_code
_entity_poly.pdbx_strand_id
1 'polypeptide(L)'
;MTRTDMNPVQEPVLVTGGTGKTGRRVVARLRELGVETRAASRSGDTPFDWADPTTWAAALDGAAAVYITPLDASPSPTPTFVEQAVASGVRRLVLLSARGTDEPGYFGPGYEDGGPHGEGERAVRASGVTWTILRPGWFAQNFSEGVFLDGVRGGELALPTGDGRAAFVDADDIAAVAVAALTEDGHAGQEYGLSGPRALGIDDVLDEIAKETGKRAAYVPVDAAAFRAGLVAQGFPDEEAGLWTDALKPITTSREAPVLDGVRRALGREPRDFAAFVRDAAAKGVWG
;
A
#
# COMPACT_ATOMS: atom_id res chain seq x y z
N MET A 1 9.35 -8.59 -37.90
CA MET A 1 10.04 -7.77 -36.89
C MET A 1 10.23 -8.66 -35.67
N THR A 2 11.44 -9.09 -35.43
CA THR A 2 11.85 -10.01 -34.37
C THR A 2 11.72 -9.33 -33.02
N ARG A 3 10.98 -9.98 -32.10
CA ARG A 3 10.95 -9.65 -30.68
C ARG A 3 12.40 -9.67 -30.19
N THR A 4 12.95 -8.52 -29.88
CA THR A 4 14.26 -8.40 -29.23
C THR A 4 14.10 -9.08 -27.85
N ASP A 5 14.84 -10.15 -27.64
CA ASP A 5 14.94 -10.84 -26.35
C ASP A 5 15.46 -9.84 -25.33
N MET A 6 14.54 -9.19 -24.60
CA MET A 6 14.90 -8.43 -23.41
C MET A 6 15.20 -9.45 -22.33
N ASN A 7 16.50 -9.57 -22.06
CA ASN A 7 17.01 -10.34 -20.93
C ASN A 7 16.32 -9.84 -19.65
N PRO A 8 15.66 -10.70 -18.87
CA PRO A 8 15.05 -10.26 -17.62
C PRO A 8 16.12 -9.61 -16.73
N VAL A 9 15.72 -8.65 -15.92
CA VAL A 9 16.62 -7.98 -14.97
C VAL A 9 17.37 -9.06 -14.19
N GLN A 10 18.64 -9.31 -14.58
CA GLN A 10 19.49 -10.34 -13.95
C GLN A 10 20.04 -9.87 -12.59
N GLU A 11 19.76 -8.64 -12.21
CA GLU A 11 20.28 -8.02 -11.00
C GLU A 11 19.20 -8.01 -9.90
N PRO A 12 19.61 -8.16 -8.63
CA PRO A 12 18.68 -8.30 -7.51
C PRO A 12 17.76 -7.09 -7.36
N VAL A 13 16.50 -7.37 -7.07
CA VAL A 13 15.49 -6.39 -6.65
C VAL A 13 15.35 -6.44 -5.13
N LEU A 14 15.55 -5.30 -4.47
CA LEU A 14 15.26 -5.16 -3.05
C LEU A 14 13.80 -4.77 -2.85
N VAL A 15 13.11 -5.44 -1.94
CA VAL A 15 11.73 -5.13 -1.54
C VAL A 15 11.71 -4.79 -0.06
N THR A 16 11.68 -3.49 0.29
CA THR A 16 11.52 -3.10 1.69
C THR A 16 10.09 -3.42 2.16
N GLY A 17 9.93 -3.75 3.45
CA GLY A 17 8.64 -4.25 3.93
C GLY A 17 8.23 -5.58 3.26
N GLY A 18 9.20 -6.41 2.86
CA GLY A 18 9.01 -7.64 2.08
C GLY A 18 8.10 -8.69 2.70
N THR A 19 7.80 -8.60 4.00
CA THR A 19 6.83 -9.45 4.72
C THR A 19 5.46 -8.79 4.91
N GLY A 20 5.32 -7.51 4.55
CA GLY A 20 4.08 -6.75 4.68
C GLY A 20 3.04 -7.06 3.60
N LYS A 21 1.88 -6.36 3.66
CA LYS A 21 0.72 -6.59 2.76
C LYS A 21 1.10 -6.52 1.27
N THR A 22 1.76 -5.45 0.84
CA THR A 22 2.17 -5.28 -0.56
C THR A 22 3.50 -5.98 -0.84
N GLY A 23 4.48 -5.82 0.04
CA GLY A 23 5.83 -6.33 -0.17
C GLY A 23 5.88 -7.84 -0.40
N ARG A 24 5.18 -8.67 0.41
CA ARG A 24 5.18 -10.13 0.20
C ARG A 24 4.57 -10.54 -1.14
N ARG A 25 3.57 -9.78 -1.65
CA ARG A 25 2.97 -10.00 -2.96
C ARG A 25 3.92 -9.62 -4.09
N VAL A 26 4.65 -8.51 -3.93
CA VAL A 26 5.70 -8.10 -4.87
C VAL A 26 6.81 -9.16 -4.91
N VAL A 27 7.29 -9.61 -3.75
CA VAL A 27 8.30 -10.67 -3.64
C VAL A 27 7.86 -11.96 -4.33
N ALA A 28 6.63 -12.42 -4.06
CA ALA A 28 6.10 -13.64 -4.67
C ALA A 28 6.08 -13.53 -6.19
N ARG A 29 5.53 -12.43 -6.75
CA ARG A 29 5.43 -12.22 -8.20
C ARG A 29 6.80 -12.08 -8.88
N LEU A 30 7.76 -11.38 -8.26
CA LEU A 30 9.12 -11.27 -8.81
C LEU A 30 9.79 -12.63 -8.86
N ARG A 31 9.65 -13.44 -7.81
CA ARG A 31 10.20 -14.80 -7.76
C ARG A 31 9.55 -15.73 -8.79
N GLU A 32 8.25 -15.62 -9.02
CA GLU A 32 7.54 -16.34 -10.09
C GLU A 32 8.07 -15.99 -11.50
N LEU A 33 8.53 -14.75 -11.70
CA LEU A 33 9.18 -14.30 -12.94
C LEU A 33 10.66 -14.68 -13.02
N GLY A 34 11.22 -15.36 -12.01
CA GLY A 34 12.63 -15.72 -11.94
C GLY A 34 13.56 -14.55 -11.63
N VAL A 35 13.05 -13.43 -11.13
CA VAL A 35 13.84 -12.27 -10.72
C VAL A 35 14.45 -12.52 -9.35
N GLU A 36 15.78 -12.36 -9.22
CA GLU A 36 16.42 -12.42 -7.93
C GLU A 36 15.88 -11.34 -7.00
N THR A 37 15.31 -11.75 -5.86
CA THR A 37 14.52 -10.85 -5.00
C THR A 37 14.90 -10.99 -3.54
N ARG A 38 15.28 -9.88 -2.91
CA ARG A 38 15.56 -9.78 -1.48
C ARG A 38 14.35 -9.22 -0.74
N ALA A 39 13.76 -10.06 0.12
CA ALA A 39 12.66 -9.65 1.00
C ALA A 39 13.21 -8.99 2.25
N ALA A 40 13.31 -7.67 2.25
CA ALA A 40 13.91 -6.90 3.32
C ALA A 40 12.86 -6.51 4.38
N SER A 41 13.06 -6.97 5.60
CA SER A 41 12.26 -6.61 6.77
C SER A 41 12.98 -7.04 8.05
N ARG A 42 12.46 -6.65 9.22
CA ARG A 42 12.98 -7.11 10.52
C ARG A 42 12.94 -8.63 10.69
N SER A 43 12.05 -9.32 10.00
CA SER A 43 11.85 -10.77 10.03
C SER A 43 12.00 -11.45 8.66
N GLY A 44 12.52 -10.75 7.65
CA GLY A 44 12.71 -11.28 6.31
C GLY A 44 14.08 -11.94 6.12
N ASP A 45 14.30 -12.48 4.93
CA ASP A 45 15.57 -13.11 4.54
C ASP A 45 16.74 -12.11 4.54
N THR A 46 16.45 -10.83 4.34
CA THR A 46 17.41 -9.72 4.38
C THR A 46 17.06 -8.83 5.57
N PRO A 47 17.88 -8.77 6.62
CA PRO A 47 17.65 -7.90 7.76
C PRO A 47 17.57 -6.44 7.32
N PHE A 48 16.48 -5.76 7.68
CA PHE A 48 16.26 -4.35 7.37
C PHE A 48 15.33 -3.73 8.42
N ASP A 49 15.77 -2.63 9.00
CA ASP A 49 14.95 -1.82 9.91
C ASP A 49 15.03 -0.34 9.52
N TRP A 50 13.88 0.30 9.35
CA TRP A 50 13.80 1.72 9.09
C TRP A 50 14.38 2.57 10.22
N ALA A 51 14.30 2.09 11.47
CA ALA A 51 14.83 2.77 12.64
C ALA A 51 16.36 2.54 12.83
N ASP A 52 16.97 1.60 12.10
CA ASP A 52 18.38 1.29 12.16
C ASP A 52 19.05 1.42 10.78
N PRO A 53 19.55 2.61 10.41
CA PRO A 53 20.23 2.84 9.13
C PRO A 53 21.47 1.95 8.89
N THR A 54 22.05 1.33 9.93
CA THR A 54 23.20 0.45 9.76
C THR A 54 22.85 -0.83 8.99
N THR A 55 21.55 -1.20 8.96
CA THR A 55 21.05 -2.37 8.22
C THR A 55 20.89 -2.10 6.71
N TRP A 56 20.85 -0.84 6.28
CA TRP A 56 20.48 -0.48 4.91
C TRP A 56 21.57 -0.81 3.88
N ALA A 57 22.84 -0.55 4.23
CA ALA A 57 23.95 -0.76 3.30
C ALA A 57 24.04 -2.22 2.83
N ALA A 58 23.93 -3.18 3.75
CA ALA A 58 23.97 -4.60 3.43
C ALA A 58 22.73 -5.05 2.61
N ALA A 59 21.57 -4.48 2.87
CA ALA A 59 20.37 -4.77 2.10
C ALA A 59 20.46 -4.26 0.66
N LEU A 60 21.06 -3.07 0.46
CA LEU A 60 21.23 -2.42 -0.83
C LEU A 60 22.37 -2.98 -1.68
N ASP A 61 23.33 -3.71 -1.10
CA ASP A 61 24.53 -4.18 -1.80
C ASP A 61 24.18 -4.97 -3.07
N GLY A 62 24.59 -4.47 -4.24
CA GLY A 62 24.33 -5.06 -5.54
C GLY A 62 22.86 -5.02 -6.01
N ALA A 63 21.95 -4.35 -5.31
CA ALA A 63 20.57 -4.17 -5.78
C ALA A 63 20.52 -3.17 -6.94
N ALA A 64 19.87 -3.56 -8.05
CA ALA A 64 19.66 -2.67 -9.19
C ALA A 64 18.36 -1.85 -9.11
N ALA A 65 17.35 -2.41 -8.47
CA ALA A 65 16.05 -1.78 -8.29
C ALA A 65 15.53 -1.97 -6.87
N VAL A 66 14.71 -1.04 -6.41
CA VAL A 66 14.12 -1.09 -5.07
C VAL A 66 12.62 -0.79 -5.13
N TYR A 67 11.82 -1.67 -4.52
CA TYR A 67 10.46 -1.34 -4.10
C TYR A 67 10.50 -0.79 -2.67
N ILE A 68 10.06 0.45 -2.51
CA ILE A 68 10.11 1.17 -1.23
C ILE A 68 8.71 1.18 -0.61
N THR A 69 8.56 0.50 0.53
CA THR A 69 7.42 0.68 1.44
C THR A 69 7.89 1.60 2.56
N PRO A 70 7.53 2.89 2.56
CA PRO A 70 8.04 3.85 3.54
C PRO A 70 7.52 3.55 4.95
N LEU A 71 8.18 4.10 5.95
CA LEU A 71 7.67 4.20 7.30
C LEU A 71 6.87 5.50 7.43
N ASP A 72 5.66 5.41 7.96
CA ASP A 72 4.84 6.57 8.33
C ASP A 72 5.36 7.18 9.63
N ALA A 73 6.47 7.88 9.54
CA ALA A 73 7.11 8.59 10.64
C ALA A 73 7.53 10.00 10.21
N SER A 74 7.47 10.94 11.11
CA SER A 74 7.92 12.31 10.87
C SER A 74 9.07 12.65 11.86
N PRO A 75 10.27 13.05 11.34
CA PRO A 75 10.64 13.14 9.93
C PRO A 75 10.73 11.75 9.27
N SER A 76 10.44 11.70 7.96
CA SER A 76 10.53 10.44 7.21
C SER A 76 11.99 10.01 7.00
N PRO A 77 12.33 8.72 7.23
CA PRO A 77 13.66 8.20 6.91
C PRO A 77 13.86 7.96 5.40
N THR A 78 12.79 8.02 4.60
CA THR A 78 12.80 7.69 3.17
C THR A 78 13.76 8.55 2.36
N PRO A 79 13.88 9.87 2.55
CA PRO A 79 14.85 10.68 1.79
C PRO A 79 16.28 10.20 1.95
N THR A 80 16.73 9.97 3.18
CA THR A 80 18.09 9.47 3.47
C THR A 80 18.31 8.08 2.88
N PHE A 81 17.30 7.21 2.94
CA PHE A 81 17.38 5.88 2.33
C PHE A 81 17.50 5.97 0.80
N VAL A 82 16.76 6.85 0.14
CA VAL A 82 16.84 7.08 -1.32
C VAL A 82 18.25 7.55 -1.71
N GLU A 83 18.82 8.50 -0.98
CA GLU A 83 20.20 8.95 -1.22
C GLU A 83 21.19 7.79 -1.11
N GLN A 84 21.09 6.97 -0.08
CA GLN A 84 21.95 5.81 0.11
C GLN A 84 21.74 4.75 -0.97
N ALA A 85 20.50 4.49 -1.39
CA ALA A 85 20.18 3.56 -2.46
C ALA A 85 20.85 3.98 -3.78
N VAL A 86 20.76 5.25 -4.15
CA VAL A 86 21.42 5.79 -5.35
C VAL A 86 22.95 5.69 -5.22
N ALA A 87 23.51 6.04 -4.07
CA ALA A 87 24.94 5.93 -3.82
C ALA A 87 25.46 4.47 -3.89
N SER A 88 24.58 3.49 -3.58
CA SER A 88 24.86 2.06 -3.68
C SER A 88 24.70 1.49 -5.10
N GLY A 89 24.34 2.33 -6.09
CA GLY A 89 24.23 1.92 -7.49
C GLY A 89 22.82 1.50 -7.94
N VAL A 90 21.79 1.72 -7.12
CA VAL A 90 20.40 1.51 -7.53
C VAL A 90 20.04 2.46 -8.66
N ARG A 91 19.39 1.94 -9.71
CA ARG A 91 19.04 2.68 -10.92
C ARG A 91 17.53 2.83 -11.12
N ARG A 92 16.72 2.11 -10.36
CA ARG A 92 15.26 2.13 -10.47
C ARG A 92 14.61 2.08 -9.08
N LEU A 93 13.71 3.04 -8.83
CA LEU A 93 12.97 3.17 -7.57
C LEU A 93 11.48 3.07 -7.86
N VAL A 94 10.77 2.23 -7.13
CA VAL A 94 9.30 2.18 -7.14
C VAL A 94 8.82 2.46 -5.72
N LEU A 95 8.19 3.62 -5.52
CA LEU A 95 7.73 4.07 -4.20
C LEU A 95 6.24 3.74 -4.01
N LEU A 96 5.92 3.07 -2.92
CA LEU A 96 4.56 3.01 -2.40
C LEU A 96 4.30 4.31 -1.62
N SER A 97 3.49 5.17 -2.19
CA SER A 97 2.97 6.38 -1.57
C SER A 97 1.50 6.17 -1.17
N ALA A 98 0.72 7.22 -1.05
CA ALA A 98 -0.69 7.18 -0.76
C ALA A 98 -1.49 8.14 -1.65
N ARG A 99 -2.76 7.81 -1.91
CA ARG A 99 -3.70 8.74 -2.53
C ARG A 99 -3.81 10.01 -1.70
N GLY A 100 -3.91 11.14 -2.37
CA GLY A 100 -4.06 12.46 -1.73
C GLY A 100 -2.77 13.09 -1.21
N THR A 101 -1.60 12.45 -1.41
CA THR A 101 -0.30 13.01 -1.03
C THR A 101 -0.02 14.35 -1.71
N ASP A 102 -0.56 14.57 -2.91
CA ASP A 102 -0.45 15.82 -3.68
C ASP A 102 -1.65 16.77 -3.48
N GLU A 103 -2.58 16.43 -2.59
CA GLU A 103 -3.75 17.25 -2.30
C GLU A 103 -3.64 17.88 -0.91
N PRO A 104 -3.39 19.18 -0.78
CA PRO A 104 -3.29 19.84 0.52
C PRO A 104 -4.52 19.58 1.40
N GLY A 105 -4.27 19.20 2.65
CA GLY A 105 -5.33 18.92 3.62
C GLY A 105 -6.17 17.66 3.33
N TYR A 106 -5.68 16.74 2.50
CA TYR A 106 -6.38 15.48 2.23
C TYR A 106 -6.62 14.66 3.50
N PHE A 107 -5.60 14.53 4.33
CA PHE A 107 -5.65 13.83 5.62
C PHE A 107 -5.98 14.76 6.80
N GLY A 108 -6.22 16.04 6.54
CA GLY A 108 -6.51 17.06 7.55
C GLY A 108 -5.35 18.04 7.77
N PRO A 109 -5.48 18.94 8.77
CA PRO A 109 -4.43 19.90 9.10
C PRO A 109 -3.11 19.20 9.46
N GLY A 110 -1.99 19.76 9.03
CA GLY A 110 -0.65 19.21 9.26
C GLY A 110 -0.14 18.31 8.11
N TYR A 111 -0.95 18.07 7.10
CA TYR A 111 -0.59 17.28 5.91
C TYR A 111 -0.66 18.12 4.62
N GLU A 112 -0.35 19.40 4.70
CA GLU A 112 -0.44 20.34 3.55
C GLU A 112 0.54 20.00 2.44
N ASP A 113 1.70 19.41 2.77
CA ASP A 113 2.75 18.98 1.86
C ASP A 113 2.85 17.46 1.66
N GLY A 114 1.81 16.73 2.04
CA GLY A 114 1.72 15.27 1.89
C GLY A 114 2.43 14.48 2.99
N GLY A 115 2.95 15.16 4.04
CA GLY A 115 3.59 14.52 5.18
C GLY A 115 4.75 13.58 4.79
N PRO A 116 4.94 12.45 5.51
CA PRO A 116 6.02 11.49 5.24
C PRO A 116 5.99 10.92 3.81
N HIS A 117 4.81 10.71 3.23
CA HIS A 117 4.67 10.28 1.85
C HIS A 117 5.17 11.35 0.87
N GLY A 118 4.81 12.64 1.10
CA GLY A 118 5.28 13.77 0.31
C GLY A 118 6.79 13.94 0.36
N GLU A 119 7.42 13.74 1.54
CA GLU A 119 8.87 13.73 1.67
C GLU A 119 9.51 12.63 0.81
N GLY A 120 8.97 11.41 0.85
CA GLY A 120 9.43 10.28 0.04
C GLY A 120 9.27 10.52 -1.46
N GLU A 121 8.14 11.07 -1.90
CA GLU A 121 7.91 11.41 -3.31
C GLU A 121 8.89 12.47 -3.83
N ARG A 122 9.13 13.52 -3.05
CA ARG A 122 10.11 14.55 -3.40
C ARG A 122 11.52 13.96 -3.54
N ALA A 123 11.93 13.11 -2.61
CA ALA A 123 13.23 12.45 -2.64
C ALA A 123 13.39 11.55 -3.88
N VAL A 124 12.39 10.74 -4.18
CA VAL A 124 12.40 9.84 -5.34
C VAL A 124 12.45 10.62 -6.65
N ARG A 125 11.66 11.70 -6.80
CA ARG A 125 11.70 12.57 -8.00
C ARG A 125 13.06 13.28 -8.17
N ALA A 126 13.70 13.66 -7.06
CA ALA A 126 14.99 14.34 -7.08
C ALA A 126 16.20 13.38 -7.21
N SER A 127 15.99 12.07 -7.15
CA SER A 127 17.04 11.03 -7.06
C SER A 127 17.99 10.96 -8.26
N GLY A 128 17.56 11.45 -9.42
CA GLY A 128 18.32 11.36 -10.67
C GLY A 128 18.31 9.99 -11.35
N VAL A 129 17.66 8.99 -10.77
CA VAL A 129 17.48 7.65 -11.37
C VAL A 129 16.05 7.44 -11.87
N THR A 130 15.79 6.33 -12.53
CA THR A 130 14.43 5.97 -12.97
C THR A 130 13.52 5.78 -11.76
N TRP A 131 12.34 6.39 -11.76
CA TRP A 131 11.40 6.26 -10.66
C TRP A 131 9.96 6.07 -11.13
N THR A 132 9.16 5.44 -10.26
CA THR A 132 7.70 5.31 -10.38
C THR A 132 7.09 5.48 -8.99
N ILE A 133 5.97 6.20 -8.90
CA ILE A 133 5.23 6.43 -7.66
C ILE A 133 3.86 5.79 -7.75
N LEU A 134 3.50 4.97 -6.76
CA LEU A 134 2.20 4.35 -6.63
C LEU A 134 1.42 5.04 -5.51
N ARG A 135 0.26 5.60 -5.84
CA ARG A 135 -0.65 6.27 -4.88
C ARG A 135 -1.94 5.46 -4.72
N PRO A 136 -1.91 4.36 -3.98
CA PRO A 136 -3.13 3.60 -3.72
C PRO A 136 -4.07 4.35 -2.78
N GLY A 137 -5.38 4.15 -2.99
CA GLY A 137 -6.40 4.39 -1.99
C GLY A 137 -6.41 3.31 -0.91
N TRP A 138 -7.48 3.24 -0.13
CA TRP A 138 -7.63 2.25 0.94
C TRP A 138 -7.62 0.81 0.41
N PHE A 139 -6.88 -0.07 1.10
CA PHE A 139 -6.69 -1.45 0.68
C PHE A 139 -7.88 -2.33 1.09
N ALA A 140 -8.36 -3.17 0.17
CA ALA A 140 -9.31 -4.24 0.48
C ALA A 140 -8.80 -5.16 1.60
N GLN A 141 -7.48 -5.40 1.66
CA GLN A 141 -6.84 -6.23 2.65
C GLN A 141 -6.95 -5.72 4.10
N ASN A 142 -7.39 -4.49 4.32
CA ASN A 142 -7.64 -4.02 5.68
C ASN A 142 -8.79 -4.79 6.36
N PHE A 143 -9.67 -5.40 5.57
CA PHE A 143 -10.75 -6.25 6.07
C PHE A 143 -10.36 -7.73 6.25
N SER A 144 -9.20 -8.18 5.75
CA SER A 144 -8.78 -9.58 5.78
C SER A 144 -7.48 -9.84 6.53
N GLU A 145 -6.63 -8.82 6.69
CA GLU A 145 -5.29 -8.94 7.29
C GLU A 145 -4.82 -7.63 7.90
N GLY A 146 -5.75 -6.79 8.32
CA GLY A 146 -5.49 -5.47 8.86
C GLY A 146 -6.40 -5.12 10.01
N VAL A 147 -6.41 -3.84 10.31
CA VAL A 147 -7.05 -3.23 11.48
C VAL A 147 -8.56 -3.52 11.60
N PHE A 148 -9.25 -3.85 10.49
CA PHE A 148 -10.70 -4.12 10.51
C PHE A 148 -11.04 -5.61 10.64
N LEU A 149 -10.06 -6.50 10.54
CA LEU A 149 -10.30 -7.96 10.53
C LEU A 149 -11.03 -8.46 11.78
N ASP A 150 -10.56 -8.03 12.95
CA ASP A 150 -11.13 -8.50 14.22
C ASP A 150 -12.57 -8.02 14.42
N GLY A 151 -12.89 -6.79 13.99
CA GLY A 151 -14.26 -6.29 13.97
C GLY A 151 -15.17 -7.12 13.07
N VAL A 152 -14.71 -7.43 11.85
CA VAL A 152 -15.46 -8.28 10.91
C VAL A 152 -15.69 -9.69 11.48
N ARG A 153 -14.66 -10.31 12.06
CA ARG A 153 -14.76 -11.63 12.72
C ARG A 153 -15.66 -11.63 13.95
N GLY A 154 -15.57 -10.53 14.73
CA GLY A 154 -16.37 -10.34 15.94
C GLY A 154 -17.85 -10.06 15.67
N GLY A 155 -18.22 -9.84 14.40
CA GLY A 155 -19.60 -9.57 14.00
C GLY A 155 -20.02 -8.09 14.15
N GLU A 156 -19.10 -7.20 14.51
CA GLU A 156 -19.35 -5.75 14.62
C GLU A 156 -18.13 -4.94 14.21
N LEU A 157 -18.32 -4.01 13.29
CA LEU A 157 -17.27 -3.10 12.80
C LEU A 157 -17.68 -1.65 13.08
N ALA A 158 -17.04 -1.04 14.08
CA ALA A 158 -17.26 0.34 14.48
C ALA A 158 -16.22 1.25 13.78
N LEU A 159 -16.68 2.15 12.88
CA LEU A 159 -15.81 3.10 12.18
C LEU A 159 -16.44 4.49 12.10
N PRO A 160 -15.61 5.57 12.06
CA PRO A 160 -16.07 6.94 11.97
C PRO A 160 -16.26 7.38 10.51
N THR A 161 -16.80 6.50 9.65
CA THR A 161 -16.91 6.77 8.21
C THR A 161 -18.32 7.21 7.77
N GLY A 162 -19.33 7.07 8.66
CA GLY A 162 -20.71 7.41 8.31
C GLY A 162 -21.14 6.74 7.00
N ASP A 163 -21.77 7.49 6.11
CA ASP A 163 -22.18 7.05 4.77
C ASP A 163 -21.08 7.23 3.71
N GLY A 164 -19.87 7.53 4.14
CA GLY A 164 -18.72 7.76 3.27
C GLY A 164 -18.33 6.52 2.47
N ARG A 165 -17.78 6.73 1.29
CA ARG A 165 -17.46 5.67 0.34
C ARG A 165 -16.00 5.70 -0.09
N ALA A 166 -15.45 4.52 -0.40
CA ALA A 166 -14.11 4.37 -0.94
C ALA A 166 -14.07 3.34 -2.07
N ALA A 167 -13.23 3.58 -3.07
CA ALA A 167 -12.92 2.61 -4.12
C ALA A 167 -11.73 1.75 -3.67
N PHE A 168 -11.98 0.78 -2.78
CA PHE A 168 -10.95 -0.06 -2.17
C PHE A 168 -10.13 -0.81 -3.21
N VAL A 169 -8.81 -0.64 -3.18
CA VAL A 169 -7.88 -1.32 -4.10
C VAL A 169 -7.43 -2.67 -3.54
N ASP A 170 -7.35 -3.68 -4.40
CA ASP A 170 -6.74 -4.96 -4.06
C ASP A 170 -5.20 -4.82 -4.03
N ALA A 171 -4.55 -5.24 -2.95
CA ALA A 171 -3.09 -5.25 -2.85
C ALA A 171 -2.41 -6.12 -3.92
N ASP A 172 -3.14 -7.05 -4.53
CA ASP A 172 -2.65 -7.81 -5.69
C ASP A 172 -2.51 -6.94 -6.94
N ASP A 173 -3.36 -5.92 -7.12
CA ASP A 173 -3.19 -4.93 -8.19
C ASP A 173 -2.03 -3.98 -7.90
N ILE A 174 -1.88 -3.53 -6.65
CA ILE A 174 -0.73 -2.70 -6.25
C ILE A 174 0.58 -3.46 -6.54
N ALA A 175 0.66 -4.74 -6.15
CA ALA A 175 1.83 -5.57 -6.38
C ALA A 175 2.08 -5.81 -7.88
N ALA A 176 1.02 -6.02 -8.67
CA ALA A 176 1.16 -6.19 -10.12
C ALA A 176 1.72 -4.93 -10.79
N VAL A 177 1.21 -3.74 -10.43
CA VAL A 177 1.74 -2.46 -10.93
C VAL A 177 3.18 -2.24 -10.48
N ALA A 178 3.50 -2.55 -9.21
CA ALA A 178 4.87 -2.44 -8.70
C ALA A 178 5.84 -3.33 -9.48
N VAL A 179 5.45 -4.59 -9.74
CA VAL A 179 6.28 -5.54 -10.50
C VAL A 179 6.48 -5.07 -11.94
N ALA A 180 5.43 -4.63 -12.63
CA ALA A 180 5.56 -4.06 -13.97
C ALA A 180 6.53 -2.86 -13.97
N ALA A 181 6.38 -1.94 -13.01
CA ALA A 181 7.26 -0.79 -12.88
C ALA A 181 8.72 -1.16 -12.53
N LEU A 182 8.97 -2.28 -11.85
CA LEU A 182 10.31 -2.77 -11.54
C LEU A 182 10.97 -3.49 -12.73
N THR A 183 10.19 -4.19 -13.57
CA THR A 183 10.71 -5.14 -14.57
C THR A 183 10.48 -4.75 -16.03
N GLU A 184 9.55 -3.83 -16.29
CA GLU A 184 9.16 -3.45 -17.64
C GLU A 184 9.54 -1.99 -17.95
N ASP A 185 9.56 -1.65 -19.22
CA ASP A 185 9.74 -0.28 -19.70
C ASP A 185 8.39 0.47 -19.75
N GLY A 186 8.43 1.81 -19.85
CA GLY A 186 7.22 2.63 -19.96
C GLY A 186 6.71 3.19 -18.64
N HIS A 187 7.29 2.80 -17.51
CA HIS A 187 6.87 3.27 -16.19
C HIS A 187 7.76 4.38 -15.60
N ALA A 188 8.83 4.77 -16.30
CA ALA A 188 9.73 5.83 -15.86
C ALA A 188 9.01 7.18 -15.74
N GLY A 189 9.14 7.84 -14.59
CA GLY A 189 8.51 9.13 -14.32
C GLY A 189 6.99 9.08 -14.20
N GLN A 190 6.40 7.88 -14.02
CA GLN A 190 4.96 7.72 -13.90
C GLN A 190 4.48 7.79 -12.45
N GLU A 191 3.31 8.39 -12.28
CA GLU A 191 2.55 8.39 -11.03
C GLU A 191 1.21 7.69 -11.30
N TYR A 192 0.94 6.63 -10.53
CA TYR A 192 -0.26 5.81 -10.69
C TYR A 192 -1.14 5.93 -9.45
N GLY A 193 -2.26 6.65 -9.56
CA GLY A 193 -3.33 6.58 -8.59
C GLY A 193 -4.06 5.25 -8.74
N LEU A 194 -4.09 4.43 -7.68
CA LEU A 194 -4.63 3.07 -7.73
C LEU A 194 -5.89 2.95 -6.88
N SER A 195 -6.97 2.44 -7.48
CA SER A 195 -8.23 2.18 -6.79
C SER A 195 -8.89 0.90 -7.32
N GLY A 196 -9.90 0.42 -6.62
CA GLY A 196 -10.83 -0.57 -7.16
C GLY A 196 -11.74 0.03 -8.23
N PRO A 197 -12.55 -0.80 -8.90
CA PRO A 197 -13.38 -0.36 -10.03
C PRO A 197 -14.68 0.34 -9.62
N ARG A 198 -15.03 0.35 -8.35
CA ARG A 198 -16.26 0.96 -7.81
C ARG A 198 -16.10 1.42 -6.37
N ALA A 199 -16.84 2.46 -6.00
CA ALA A 199 -16.89 2.95 -4.63
C ALA A 199 -17.92 2.17 -3.79
N LEU A 200 -17.50 1.75 -2.59
CA LEU A 200 -18.28 1.00 -1.62
C LEU A 200 -18.35 1.77 -0.29
N GLY A 201 -19.51 1.79 0.33
CA GLY A 201 -19.64 2.10 1.76
C GLY A 201 -19.27 0.88 2.62
N ILE A 202 -19.17 1.08 3.92
CA ILE A 202 -18.82 -0.04 4.83
C ILE A 202 -19.91 -1.11 4.84
N ASP A 203 -21.20 -0.73 4.78
CA ASP A 203 -22.30 -1.71 4.66
C ASP A 203 -22.17 -2.57 3.38
N ASP A 204 -21.84 -1.94 2.23
CA ASP A 204 -21.62 -2.67 0.98
C ASP A 204 -20.48 -3.68 1.10
N VAL A 205 -19.39 -3.29 1.77
CA VAL A 205 -18.23 -4.16 2.06
C VAL A 205 -18.64 -5.37 2.88
N LEU A 206 -19.38 -5.15 3.98
CA LEU A 206 -19.84 -6.21 4.87
C LEU A 206 -20.86 -7.12 4.19
N ASP A 207 -21.70 -6.60 3.30
CA ASP A 207 -22.62 -7.38 2.48
C ASP A 207 -21.86 -8.27 1.46
N GLU A 208 -20.80 -7.76 0.83
CA GLU A 208 -19.95 -8.60 -0.06
C GLU A 208 -19.31 -9.75 0.73
N ILE A 209 -18.76 -9.49 1.93
CA ILE A 209 -18.18 -10.53 2.78
C ILE A 209 -19.25 -11.54 3.20
N ALA A 210 -20.45 -11.09 3.58
CA ALA A 210 -21.55 -11.95 3.98
C ALA A 210 -22.03 -12.89 2.86
N LYS A 211 -22.01 -12.45 1.60
CA LYS A 211 -22.39 -13.28 0.44
C LYS A 211 -21.52 -14.54 0.33
N GLU A 212 -20.23 -14.44 0.63
CA GLU A 212 -19.28 -15.55 0.50
C GLU A 212 -19.15 -16.39 1.79
N THR A 213 -19.39 -15.76 2.96
CA THR A 213 -19.19 -16.44 4.27
C THR A 213 -20.48 -16.90 4.93
N GLY A 214 -21.63 -16.39 4.51
CA GLY A 214 -22.91 -16.59 5.18
C GLY A 214 -23.04 -15.85 6.53
N LYS A 215 -22.03 -15.05 6.93
CA LYS A 215 -22.00 -14.31 8.19
C LYS A 215 -21.88 -12.83 7.91
N ARG A 216 -22.79 -12.00 8.42
CA ARG A 216 -22.75 -10.54 8.27
C ARG A 216 -22.36 -9.89 9.59
N ALA A 217 -21.28 -9.13 9.58
CA ALA A 217 -20.97 -8.20 10.66
C ALA A 217 -21.88 -6.96 10.56
N ALA A 218 -22.24 -6.38 11.69
CA ALA A 218 -22.95 -5.12 11.73
C ALA A 218 -21.98 -3.95 11.57
N TYR A 219 -22.32 -2.99 10.72
CA TYR A 219 -21.64 -1.70 10.71
C TYR A 219 -22.21 -0.81 11.81
N VAL A 220 -21.34 -0.26 12.66
CA VAL A 220 -21.70 0.66 13.72
C VAL A 220 -21.02 2.00 13.47
N PRO A 221 -21.74 3.00 12.92
CA PRO A 221 -21.17 4.34 12.75
C PRO A 221 -20.92 4.96 14.13
N VAL A 222 -19.69 5.39 14.36
CA VAL A 222 -19.26 6.08 15.58
C VAL A 222 -18.66 7.44 15.21
N ASP A 223 -18.54 8.35 16.18
CA ASP A 223 -17.78 9.56 15.97
C ASP A 223 -16.25 9.32 16.09
N ALA A 224 -15.48 10.28 15.61
CA ALA A 224 -14.01 10.17 15.59
C ALA A 224 -13.41 10.02 17.02
N ALA A 225 -14.01 10.68 18.03
CA ALA A 225 -13.53 10.61 19.41
C ALA A 225 -13.80 9.22 20.03
N ALA A 226 -14.99 8.66 19.78
CA ALA A 226 -15.35 7.32 20.22
C ALA A 226 -14.47 6.25 19.54
N PHE A 227 -14.18 6.39 18.25
CA PHE A 227 -13.26 5.48 17.52
C PHE A 227 -11.86 5.51 18.12
N ARG A 228 -11.27 6.71 18.30
CA ARG A 228 -9.95 6.89 18.93
C ARG A 228 -9.91 6.26 20.31
N ALA A 229 -10.91 6.54 21.14
CA ALA A 229 -11.00 5.97 22.50
C ALA A 229 -11.10 4.43 22.46
N GLY A 230 -11.82 3.86 21.50
CA GLY A 230 -11.90 2.42 21.27
C GLY A 230 -10.55 1.79 20.92
N LEU A 231 -9.75 2.42 20.07
CA LEU A 231 -8.39 1.95 19.76
C LEU A 231 -7.47 2.01 20.99
N VAL A 232 -7.51 3.09 21.77
CA VAL A 232 -6.73 3.22 23.00
C VAL A 232 -7.13 2.12 24.01
N ALA A 233 -8.43 1.83 24.14
CA ALA A 233 -8.91 0.74 25.00
C ALA A 233 -8.45 -0.65 24.56
N GLN A 234 -8.15 -0.83 23.25
CA GLN A 234 -7.55 -2.03 22.68
C GLN A 234 -6.02 -2.09 22.84
N GLY A 235 -5.40 -1.07 23.42
CA GLY A 235 -3.97 -1.01 23.70
C GLY A 235 -3.12 -0.25 22.69
N PHE A 236 -3.73 0.44 21.73
CA PHE A 236 -2.99 1.33 20.83
C PHE A 236 -2.49 2.56 21.58
N PRO A 237 -1.26 3.04 21.33
CA PRO A 237 -0.82 4.35 21.78
C PRO A 237 -1.76 5.44 21.27
N ASP A 238 -2.01 6.46 22.09
CA ASP A 238 -2.97 7.52 21.77
C ASP A 238 -2.60 8.29 20.48
N GLU A 239 -1.30 8.49 20.23
CA GLU A 239 -0.80 9.09 18.99
C GLU A 239 -1.14 8.23 17.77
N GLU A 240 -0.91 6.92 17.83
CA GLU A 240 -1.23 5.98 16.76
C GLU A 240 -2.74 5.90 16.52
N ALA A 241 -3.55 5.88 17.60
CA ALA A 241 -5.01 5.94 17.50
C ALA A 241 -5.49 7.22 16.81
N GLY A 242 -4.80 8.35 17.04
CA GLY A 242 -5.03 9.60 16.33
C GLY A 242 -4.74 9.50 14.84
N LEU A 243 -3.59 8.94 14.45
CA LEU A 243 -3.21 8.74 13.06
C LEU A 243 -4.24 7.87 12.30
N TRP A 244 -4.68 6.76 12.90
CA TRP A 244 -5.74 5.93 12.32
C TRP A 244 -7.06 6.68 12.14
N THR A 245 -7.43 7.52 13.12
CA THR A 245 -8.65 8.33 13.06
C THR A 245 -8.58 9.35 11.93
N ASP A 246 -7.45 10.02 11.78
CA ASP A 246 -7.21 11.01 10.73
C ASP A 246 -7.17 10.38 9.34
N ALA A 247 -6.55 9.20 9.20
CA ALA A 247 -6.50 8.45 7.95
C ALA A 247 -7.90 8.09 7.42
N LEU A 248 -8.91 7.92 8.28
CA LEU A 248 -10.28 7.61 7.88
C LEU A 248 -11.09 8.82 7.38
N LYS A 249 -10.65 10.05 7.64
CA LYS A 249 -11.37 11.28 7.22
C LYS A 249 -11.67 11.34 5.71
N PRO A 250 -10.76 10.94 4.80
CA PRO A 250 -11.06 10.95 3.37
C PRO A 250 -12.19 9.99 2.99
N ILE A 251 -12.40 8.88 3.72
CA ILE A 251 -13.56 8.00 3.51
C ILE A 251 -14.84 8.73 3.97
N THR A 252 -14.83 9.29 5.17
CA THR A 252 -15.97 10.02 5.75
C THR A 252 -16.52 11.08 4.79
N THR A 253 -15.64 11.76 4.07
CA THR A 253 -15.99 12.82 3.11
C THR A 253 -16.11 12.30 1.67
N SER A 254 -16.03 10.99 1.45
CA SER A 254 -16.04 10.33 0.13
C SER A 254 -14.96 10.83 -0.85
N ARG A 255 -13.86 11.43 -0.37
CA ARG A 255 -12.70 11.77 -1.21
C ARG A 255 -12.01 10.53 -1.77
N GLU A 256 -12.22 9.37 -1.12
CA GLU A 256 -11.76 8.05 -1.60
C GLU A 256 -12.70 7.40 -2.64
N ALA A 257 -13.90 7.96 -2.89
CA ALA A 257 -14.87 7.37 -3.80
C ALA A 257 -14.51 7.42 -5.30
N PRO A 258 -13.89 8.49 -5.84
CA PRO A 258 -13.57 8.53 -7.27
C PRO A 258 -12.67 7.37 -7.69
N VAL A 259 -13.07 6.68 -8.77
CA VAL A 259 -12.29 5.59 -9.39
C VAL A 259 -11.12 6.17 -10.16
N LEU A 260 -9.92 5.60 -9.98
CA LEU A 260 -8.68 6.03 -10.60
C LEU A 260 -8.28 5.05 -11.71
N ASP A 261 -7.55 5.52 -12.70
CA ASP A 261 -7.20 4.76 -13.91
C ASP A 261 -5.82 4.09 -13.87
N GLY A 262 -5.09 4.22 -12.76
CA GLY A 262 -3.68 3.81 -12.69
C GLY A 262 -3.45 2.33 -12.95
N VAL A 263 -4.33 1.43 -12.51
CA VAL A 263 -4.22 -0.01 -12.83
C VAL A 263 -4.36 -0.23 -14.33
N ARG A 264 -5.35 0.40 -14.97
CA ARG A 264 -5.56 0.30 -16.41
C ARG A 264 -4.40 0.88 -17.21
N ARG A 265 -3.89 2.05 -16.80
CA ARG A 265 -2.74 2.69 -17.46
C ARG A 265 -1.47 1.85 -17.33
N ALA A 266 -1.24 1.25 -16.17
CA ALA A 266 -0.04 0.47 -15.91
C ALA A 266 -0.09 -0.94 -16.52
N LEU A 267 -1.26 -1.61 -16.47
CA LEU A 267 -1.36 -3.04 -16.78
C LEU A 267 -2.24 -3.36 -18.00
N GLY A 268 -2.88 -2.38 -18.62
CA GLY A 268 -3.79 -2.59 -19.76
C GLY A 268 -5.07 -3.38 -19.43
N ARG A 269 -5.41 -3.54 -18.14
CA ARG A 269 -6.61 -4.24 -17.67
C ARG A 269 -7.34 -3.47 -16.58
N GLU A 270 -8.60 -3.81 -16.36
CA GLU A 270 -9.36 -3.25 -15.24
C GLU A 270 -8.79 -3.72 -13.88
N PRO A 271 -8.95 -2.90 -12.81
CA PRO A 271 -8.62 -3.32 -11.45
C PRO A 271 -9.52 -4.48 -11.00
N ARG A 272 -9.01 -5.27 -10.07
CA ARG A 272 -9.78 -6.35 -9.43
C ARG A 272 -10.95 -5.77 -8.63
N ASP A 273 -12.14 -6.36 -8.81
CA ASP A 273 -13.30 -5.97 -8.02
C ASP A 273 -13.19 -6.50 -6.58
N PHE A 274 -13.73 -5.76 -5.62
CA PHE A 274 -13.76 -6.13 -4.21
C PHE A 274 -14.39 -7.51 -3.99
N ALA A 275 -15.43 -7.88 -4.74
CA ALA A 275 -16.03 -9.21 -4.67
C ALA A 275 -15.06 -10.33 -5.07
N ALA A 276 -14.12 -10.09 -5.99
CA ALA A 276 -13.09 -11.07 -6.35
C ALA A 276 -12.11 -11.26 -5.19
N PHE A 277 -11.67 -10.17 -4.55
CA PHE A 277 -10.87 -10.22 -3.34
C PHE A 277 -11.57 -11.01 -2.23
N VAL A 278 -12.86 -10.74 -1.99
CA VAL A 278 -13.64 -11.42 -0.93
C VAL A 278 -13.72 -12.93 -1.20
N ARG A 279 -14.00 -13.36 -2.42
CA ARG A 279 -14.00 -14.81 -2.77
C ARG A 279 -12.68 -15.48 -2.45
N ASP A 280 -11.55 -14.85 -2.84
CA ASP A 280 -10.23 -15.41 -2.60
C ASP A 280 -9.88 -15.49 -1.10
N ALA A 281 -10.29 -14.49 -0.32
CA ALA A 281 -10.07 -14.44 1.11
C ALA A 281 -10.97 -15.45 1.86
N ALA A 282 -12.24 -15.57 1.46
CA ALA A 282 -13.19 -16.54 2.02
C ALA A 282 -12.73 -17.98 1.75
N ALA A 283 -12.23 -18.28 0.54
CA ALA A 283 -11.67 -19.59 0.20
C ALA A 283 -10.47 -19.99 1.08
N LYS A 284 -9.76 -19.02 1.64
CA LYS A 284 -8.65 -19.21 2.60
C LYS A 284 -9.12 -19.26 4.06
N GLY A 285 -10.42 -19.16 4.32
CA GLY A 285 -10.99 -19.20 5.68
C GLY A 285 -10.70 -17.95 6.52
N VAL A 286 -10.46 -16.81 5.88
CA VAL A 286 -10.04 -15.57 6.60
C VAL A 286 -11.05 -15.13 7.65
N TRP A 287 -12.35 -15.31 7.39
CA TRP A 287 -13.45 -14.89 8.28
C TRP A 287 -14.19 -16.08 8.90
N GLY A 288 -13.59 -17.27 8.85
CA GLY A 288 -14.16 -18.54 9.36
C GLY A 288 -14.15 -18.66 10.87
#